data_98fc12e1d76feb5e1cfbd6edf0227981
#
_entry.id   98fc12e1d76feb5e1cfbd6edf0227981
#
_cell.length_a   1.000
_cell.length_b   1.000
_cell.length_c   1.000
_cell.angle_alpha   90.00
_cell.angle_beta   90.00
_cell.angle_gamma   90.00
#
_symmetry.space_group_name_H-M   'P 1'
#
loop_
_entity.id
_entity.type
_entity.pdbx_description
1 polymer ?
#
loop_
_entity_poly.entity_id
_entity_poly.type
_entity_poly.pdbx_seq_one_letter_code
_entity_poly.pdbx_strand_id
1 'polypeptide(L)'
;MQYTRLSAAEAAAMINDQDTIGLSGFTPNGVPKATFRELSKRAVAEHEAGRPFQVGILTGASTSQSIEGDMAAAHAIKFRAPFSTNRDFRNHTNLGEIDYEDMHLGHMAERLRRGFYGEIDLAIIEVSDLEEGETTCKAFLTSAGGIVPTIVRLAKKVL
;
A
#
# COMPACT_ATOMS: atom_id res chain seq x y z
N MET A 1 -5.57 -24.38 0.20
CA MET A 1 -4.57 -23.44 0.82
C MET A 1 -5.30 -22.67 1.89
N GLN A 2 -4.85 -22.75 3.13
CA GLN A 2 -5.51 -22.07 4.25
C GLN A 2 -4.89 -20.68 4.41
N TYR A 3 -5.72 -19.64 4.39
CA TYR A 3 -5.28 -18.28 4.75
C TYR A 3 -5.50 -18.01 6.24
N THR A 4 -4.65 -17.16 6.81
CA THR A 4 -4.80 -16.73 8.20
C THR A 4 -5.70 -15.50 8.27
N ARG A 5 -6.68 -15.51 9.17
CA ARG A 5 -7.49 -14.33 9.46
C ARG A 5 -6.80 -13.47 10.50
N LEU A 6 -6.66 -12.19 10.18
CA LEU A 6 -6.01 -11.19 11.03
C LEU A 6 -6.95 -10.01 11.25
N SER A 7 -6.85 -9.37 12.38
CA SER A 7 -7.40 -8.03 12.58
C SER A 7 -6.58 -6.99 11.80
N ALA A 8 -7.11 -5.81 11.61
CA ALA A 8 -6.40 -4.72 10.94
C ALA A 8 -5.10 -4.33 11.69
N ALA A 9 -5.12 -4.41 13.02
CA ALA A 9 -3.94 -4.13 13.85
C ALA A 9 -2.85 -5.21 13.70
N GLU A 10 -3.24 -6.50 13.67
CA GLU A 10 -2.31 -7.59 13.40
C GLU A 10 -1.73 -7.51 12.00
N ALA A 11 -2.53 -7.17 10.99
CA ALA A 11 -2.06 -6.93 9.64
C ALA A 11 -1.06 -5.76 9.58
N ALA A 12 -1.35 -4.64 10.23
CA ALA A 12 -0.44 -3.51 10.35
C ALA A 12 0.86 -3.86 11.09
N ALA A 13 0.80 -4.77 12.08
CA ALA A 13 1.98 -5.23 12.81
C ALA A 13 2.95 -6.09 11.96
N MET A 14 2.47 -6.66 10.84
CA MET A 14 3.31 -7.41 9.90
C MET A 14 4.17 -6.53 8.99
N ILE A 15 3.91 -5.24 8.95
CA ILE A 15 4.61 -4.27 8.11
C ILE A 15 5.81 -3.74 8.88
N ASN A 16 7.00 -3.84 8.30
CA ASN A 16 8.23 -3.36 8.94
C ASN A 16 8.63 -1.97 8.44
N ASP A 17 9.49 -1.30 9.20
CA ASP A 17 10.16 -0.10 8.71
C ASP A 17 10.89 -0.40 7.40
N GLN A 18 10.81 0.52 6.45
CA GLN A 18 11.38 0.43 5.10
C GLN A 18 10.71 -0.56 4.14
N ASP A 19 9.68 -1.30 4.53
CA ASP A 19 8.94 -2.16 3.59
C ASP A 19 8.38 -1.37 2.40
N THR A 20 8.32 -2.01 1.26
CA THR A 20 7.63 -1.52 0.06
C THR A 20 6.30 -2.25 -0.10
N ILE A 21 5.21 -1.48 -0.10
CA ILE A 21 3.85 -1.99 -0.10
C ILE A 21 3.17 -1.70 -1.42
N GLY A 22 2.66 -2.73 -2.08
CA GLY A 22 1.80 -2.61 -3.24
C GLY A 22 0.31 -2.64 -2.85
N LEU A 23 -0.52 -1.74 -3.39
CA LEU A 23 -1.92 -1.61 -2.99
C LEU A 23 -2.90 -1.78 -4.14
N SER A 24 -4.09 -2.30 -3.79
CA SER A 24 -5.27 -2.23 -4.66
C SER A 24 -5.93 -0.85 -4.62
N GLY A 25 -6.88 -0.65 -5.51
CA GLY A 25 -7.81 0.46 -5.47
C GLY A 25 -7.79 1.35 -6.71
N PHE A 26 -8.89 2.10 -6.85
CA PHE A 26 -9.05 3.17 -7.82
C PHE A 26 -9.71 4.36 -7.13
N THR A 27 -9.03 5.50 -7.11
CA THR A 27 -9.41 6.64 -6.28
C THR A 27 -9.65 6.18 -4.82
N PRO A 28 -10.69 6.56 -4.08
CA PRO A 28 -10.89 6.07 -2.71
C PRO A 28 -11.56 4.68 -2.61
N ASN A 29 -11.86 4.02 -3.74
CA ASN A 29 -12.57 2.75 -3.74
C ASN A 29 -11.61 1.57 -3.86
N GLY A 30 -11.90 0.46 -3.19
CA GLY A 30 -11.07 -0.75 -3.25
C GLY A 30 -9.68 -0.60 -2.61
N VAL A 31 -9.51 0.35 -1.70
CA VAL A 31 -8.25 0.58 -0.97
C VAL A 31 -8.31 0.01 0.44
N PRO A 32 -7.23 -0.59 0.96
CA PRO A 32 -7.20 -1.27 2.26
C PRO A 32 -7.17 -0.28 3.45
N LYS A 33 -8.24 0.47 3.64
CA LYS A 33 -8.37 1.57 4.61
C LYS A 33 -8.14 1.14 6.07
N ALA A 34 -8.65 -0.04 6.45
CA ALA A 34 -8.60 -0.50 7.83
C ALA A 34 -7.15 -0.72 8.29
N THR A 35 -6.35 -1.44 7.51
CA THR A 35 -4.94 -1.69 7.79
C THR A 35 -4.14 -0.39 7.85
N PHE A 36 -4.37 0.54 6.93
CA PHE A 36 -3.63 1.80 6.89
C PHE A 36 -3.97 2.76 8.03
N ARG A 37 -5.20 2.74 8.53
CA ARG A 37 -5.56 3.48 9.75
C ARG A 37 -4.81 2.96 10.99
N GLU A 38 -4.63 1.66 11.11
CA GLU A 38 -3.84 1.10 12.22
C GLU A 38 -2.34 1.32 11.99
N LEU A 39 -1.87 1.28 10.74
CA LEU A 39 -0.48 1.54 10.40
C LEU A 39 -0.07 2.99 10.72
N SER A 40 -0.91 3.99 10.41
CA SER A 40 -0.63 5.39 10.74
C SER A 40 -0.55 5.62 12.26
N LYS A 41 -1.45 5.01 13.04
CA LYS A 41 -1.38 5.06 14.51
C LYS A 41 -0.08 4.43 15.04
N ARG A 42 0.30 3.28 14.48
CA ARG A 42 1.55 2.62 14.84
C ARG A 42 2.75 3.49 14.50
N ALA A 43 2.78 4.10 13.33
CA ALA A 43 3.87 4.99 12.92
C ALA A 43 4.07 6.15 13.91
N VAL A 44 2.98 6.79 14.33
CA VAL A 44 3.02 7.83 15.37
C VAL A 44 3.64 7.30 16.66
N ALA A 45 3.19 6.14 17.14
CA ALA A 45 3.72 5.54 18.37
C ALA A 45 5.21 5.14 18.26
N GLU A 46 5.67 4.67 17.08
CA GLU A 46 7.09 4.40 16.82
C GLU A 46 7.91 5.69 16.91
N HIS A 47 7.45 6.77 16.27
CA HIS A 47 8.14 8.06 16.30
C HIS A 47 8.16 8.67 17.70
N GLU A 48 7.07 8.61 18.45
CA GLU A 48 7.02 9.05 19.85
C GLU A 48 8.00 8.28 20.75
N ALA A 49 8.25 7.01 20.40
CA ALA A 49 9.24 6.18 21.08
C ALA A 49 10.68 6.37 20.55
N GLY A 50 10.91 7.33 19.65
CA GLY A 50 12.21 7.62 19.06
C GLY A 50 12.68 6.59 18.03
N ARG A 51 11.80 5.77 17.49
CA ARG A 51 12.12 4.77 16.47
C ARG A 51 11.65 5.24 15.10
N PRO A 52 12.48 5.13 14.05
CA PRO A 52 12.07 5.46 12.69
C PRO A 52 11.01 4.46 12.19
N PHE A 53 10.04 4.95 11.42
CA PHE A 53 9.08 4.10 10.73
C PHE A 53 8.55 4.77 9.48
N GLN A 54 8.96 4.29 8.33
CA GLN A 54 8.49 4.76 7.03
C GLN A 54 8.37 3.59 6.04
N VAL A 55 7.43 3.68 5.13
CA VAL A 55 7.20 2.67 4.08
C VAL A 55 7.15 3.30 2.68
N GLY A 56 7.53 2.53 1.67
CA GLY A 56 7.26 2.86 0.28
C GLY A 56 5.86 2.40 -0.13
N ILE A 57 5.14 3.21 -0.90
CA ILE A 57 3.78 2.89 -1.35
C ILE A 57 3.71 2.92 -2.88
N LEU A 58 3.38 1.77 -3.45
CA LEU A 58 3.23 1.56 -4.89
C LEU A 58 1.78 1.19 -5.22
N THR A 59 1.15 1.93 -6.12
CA THR A 59 -0.26 1.71 -6.46
C THR A 59 -0.51 1.90 -7.96
N GLY A 60 -1.77 1.77 -8.37
CA GLY A 60 -2.29 2.36 -9.60
C GLY A 60 -2.83 3.76 -9.34
N ALA A 61 -4.09 3.99 -9.65
CA ALA A 61 -4.77 5.26 -9.43
C ALA A 61 -5.43 5.36 -8.04
N SER A 62 -4.99 4.61 -7.06
CA SER A 62 -5.58 4.64 -5.71
C SER A 62 -5.13 5.88 -4.95
N THR A 63 -6.09 6.58 -4.37
CA THR A 63 -5.88 7.75 -3.53
C THR A 63 -6.88 7.70 -2.38
N SER A 64 -6.45 7.96 -1.16
CA SER A 64 -7.38 8.08 -0.03
C SER A 64 -6.76 8.83 1.13
N GLN A 65 -7.61 9.38 2.00
CA GLN A 65 -7.13 10.04 3.21
C GLN A 65 -6.33 9.08 4.08
N SER A 66 -6.80 7.85 4.30
CA SER A 66 -6.13 6.88 5.18
C SER A 66 -4.78 6.37 4.65
N ILE A 67 -4.61 6.30 3.31
CA ILE A 67 -3.35 5.82 2.71
C ILE A 67 -2.34 6.95 2.57
N GLU A 68 -2.79 8.11 2.16
CA GLU A 68 -1.89 9.22 1.80
C GLU A 68 -1.89 10.31 2.87
N GLY A 69 -3.08 10.82 3.24
CA GLY A 69 -3.19 11.92 4.18
C GLY A 69 -2.74 11.54 5.58
N ASP A 70 -3.34 10.50 6.15
CA ASP A 70 -3.03 10.06 7.52
C ASP A 70 -1.59 9.54 7.65
N MET A 71 -1.10 8.82 6.62
CA MET A 71 0.28 8.34 6.60
C MET A 71 1.29 9.47 6.40
N ALA A 72 0.99 10.48 5.58
CA ALA A 72 1.84 11.67 5.43
C ALA A 72 1.89 12.47 6.72
N ALA A 73 0.73 12.71 7.35
CA ALA A 73 0.67 13.39 8.65
C ALA A 73 1.41 12.65 9.76
N ALA A 74 1.49 11.32 9.67
CA ALA A 74 2.30 10.48 10.56
C ALA A 74 3.79 10.42 10.17
N HIS A 75 4.24 11.15 9.14
CA HIS A 75 5.60 11.07 8.56
C HIS A 75 6.05 9.65 8.21
N ALA A 76 5.09 8.80 7.78
CA ALA A 76 5.29 7.37 7.59
C ALA A 76 5.44 6.95 6.12
N ILE A 77 5.57 7.90 5.20
CA ILE A 77 5.79 7.62 3.77
C ILE A 77 7.20 8.08 3.39
N LYS A 78 8.05 7.14 2.97
CA LYS A 78 9.37 7.48 2.40
C LYS A 78 9.29 7.76 0.89
N PHE A 79 8.47 6.97 0.18
CA PHE A 79 8.34 7.02 -1.27
C PHE A 79 6.91 6.69 -1.72
N ARG A 80 6.44 7.33 -2.79
CA ARG A 80 5.13 7.09 -3.38
C ARG A 80 5.15 7.20 -4.91
N ALA A 81 4.54 6.23 -5.59
CA ALA A 81 4.26 6.29 -7.03
C ALA A 81 2.93 5.57 -7.34
N PRO A 82 2.27 5.86 -8.46
CA PRO A 82 2.62 6.84 -9.51
C PRO A 82 1.78 8.12 -9.45
N PHE A 83 0.73 8.17 -8.63
CA PHE A 83 -0.28 9.21 -8.70
C PHE A 83 -0.87 9.55 -7.31
N SER A 84 -1.09 10.82 -7.04
CA SER A 84 -1.81 11.30 -5.85
C SER A 84 -2.63 12.55 -6.12
N THR A 85 -3.82 12.63 -5.49
CA THR A 85 -4.64 13.83 -5.45
C THR A 85 -4.85 14.37 -4.03
N ASN A 86 -4.29 13.69 -3.03
CA ASN A 86 -4.47 14.06 -1.63
C ASN A 86 -3.71 15.37 -1.31
N ARG A 87 -4.38 16.30 -0.62
CA ARG A 87 -3.82 17.61 -0.30
C ARG A 87 -2.70 17.53 0.74
N ASP A 88 -2.91 16.75 1.79
CA ASP A 88 -1.94 16.64 2.88
C ASP A 88 -0.66 15.96 2.37
N PHE A 89 -0.81 14.89 1.60
CA PHE A 89 0.30 14.25 0.91
C PHE A 89 1.11 15.25 0.05
N ARG A 90 0.43 16.08 -0.76
CA ARG A 90 1.12 17.07 -1.59
C ARG A 90 1.87 18.11 -0.77
N ASN A 91 1.33 18.52 0.37
CA ASN A 91 2.01 19.46 1.26
C ASN A 91 3.35 18.88 1.75
N HIS A 92 3.35 17.64 2.23
CA HIS A 92 4.57 16.94 2.69
C HIS A 92 5.56 16.69 1.55
N THR A 93 5.07 16.34 0.36
CA THR A 93 5.90 16.19 -0.84
C THR A 93 6.57 17.51 -1.24
N ASN A 94 5.83 18.63 -1.21
CA ASN A 94 6.38 19.95 -1.53
C ASN A 94 7.42 20.44 -0.52
N LEU A 95 7.37 19.93 0.72
CA LEU A 95 8.39 20.18 1.74
C LEU A 95 9.64 19.29 1.58
N GLY A 96 9.62 18.35 0.64
CA GLY A 96 10.72 17.40 0.42
C GLY A 96 10.78 16.27 1.46
N GLU A 97 9.69 16.03 2.18
CA GLU A 97 9.59 14.98 3.20
C GLU A 97 9.25 13.60 2.63
N ILE A 98 8.70 13.57 1.41
CA ILE A 98 8.30 12.34 0.71
C ILE A 98 8.89 12.35 -0.69
N ASP A 99 9.60 11.30 -1.06
CA ASP A 99 10.00 11.07 -2.44
C ASP A 99 8.79 10.66 -3.26
N TYR A 100 8.48 11.43 -4.30
CA TYR A 100 7.32 11.20 -5.13
C TYR A 100 7.67 11.14 -6.61
N GLU A 101 7.24 10.09 -7.27
CA GLU A 101 7.33 9.96 -8.72
C GLU A 101 5.93 9.97 -9.34
N ASP A 102 5.61 11.04 -10.07
CA ASP A 102 4.40 11.12 -10.89
C ASP A 102 4.67 10.51 -12.26
N MET A 103 3.76 9.66 -12.73
CA MET A 103 3.89 9.07 -14.05
C MET A 103 2.52 8.66 -14.63
N HIS A 104 2.51 8.45 -15.92
CA HIS A 104 1.36 7.86 -16.58
C HIS A 104 1.06 6.46 -16.04
N LEU A 105 -0.19 6.23 -15.58
CA LEU A 105 -0.60 4.99 -14.91
C LEU A 105 -0.30 3.73 -15.73
N GLY A 106 -0.40 3.81 -17.04
CA GLY A 106 -0.11 2.70 -17.96
C GLY A 106 1.34 2.19 -17.89
N HIS A 107 2.29 3.00 -17.43
CA HIS A 107 3.69 2.61 -17.31
C HIS A 107 4.00 1.88 -16.02
N MET A 108 3.16 2.04 -14.98
CA MET A 108 3.45 1.54 -13.64
C MET A 108 3.64 0.02 -13.61
N ALA A 109 2.73 -0.74 -14.22
CA ALA A 109 2.81 -2.19 -14.23
C ALA A 109 4.08 -2.72 -14.93
N GLU A 110 4.52 -2.04 -16.00
CA GLU A 110 5.77 -2.41 -16.69
C GLU A 110 7.00 -2.11 -15.85
N ARG A 111 7.05 -0.95 -15.21
CA ARG A 111 8.15 -0.57 -14.33
C ARG A 111 8.29 -1.52 -13.14
N LEU A 112 7.16 -1.93 -12.54
CA LEU A 112 7.16 -2.94 -11.49
C LEU A 112 7.77 -4.27 -11.99
N ARG A 113 7.32 -4.76 -13.14
CA ARG A 113 7.85 -6.02 -13.73
C ARG A 113 9.32 -5.94 -14.10
N ARG A 114 9.83 -4.76 -14.42
CA ARG A 114 11.25 -4.52 -14.70
C ARG A 114 12.10 -4.25 -13.45
N GLY A 115 11.50 -4.24 -12.26
CA GLY A 115 12.20 -4.08 -10.99
C GLY A 115 12.70 -2.65 -10.70
N PHE A 116 12.14 -1.61 -11.33
CA PHE A 116 12.58 -0.22 -11.10
C PHE A 116 12.45 0.24 -9.65
N TYR A 117 11.51 -0.34 -8.91
CA TYR A 117 11.27 0.00 -7.50
C TYR A 117 11.79 -1.06 -6.52
N GLY A 118 12.58 -2.02 -7.03
CA GLY A 118 13.03 -3.14 -6.21
C GLY A 118 11.92 -4.15 -5.91
N GLU A 119 12.03 -4.83 -4.79
CA GLU A 119 11.08 -5.86 -4.36
C GLU A 119 9.85 -5.22 -3.70
N ILE A 120 8.70 -5.87 -3.85
CA ILE A 120 7.48 -5.56 -3.11
C ILE A 120 7.40 -6.52 -1.93
N ASP A 121 7.50 -6.02 -0.71
CA ASP A 121 7.49 -6.86 0.49
C ASP A 121 6.06 -7.37 0.78
N LEU A 122 5.06 -6.49 0.67
CA LEU A 122 3.67 -6.84 0.89
C LEU A 122 2.76 -6.30 -0.22
N ALA A 123 1.81 -7.11 -0.65
CA ALA A 123 0.62 -6.67 -1.39
C ALA A 123 -0.56 -6.62 -0.41
N ILE A 124 -1.21 -5.48 -0.28
CA ILE A 124 -2.42 -5.35 0.55
C ILE A 124 -3.60 -5.02 -0.36
N ILE A 125 -4.53 -5.96 -0.45
CA ILE A 125 -5.55 -5.95 -1.49
C ILE A 125 -6.95 -6.03 -0.88
N GLU A 126 -7.81 -5.07 -1.21
CA GLU A 126 -9.22 -5.16 -0.88
C GLU A 126 -9.92 -6.09 -1.86
N VAL A 127 -10.60 -7.10 -1.35
CA VAL A 127 -11.35 -8.08 -2.12
C VAL A 127 -12.80 -8.11 -1.69
N SER A 128 -13.69 -8.47 -2.61
CA SER A 128 -15.12 -8.65 -2.32
C SER A 128 -15.46 -10.05 -1.82
N ASP A 129 -14.66 -11.04 -2.24
CA ASP A 129 -14.86 -12.43 -1.87
C ASP A 129 -13.58 -13.25 -2.02
N LEU A 130 -13.54 -14.40 -1.31
CA LEU A 130 -12.47 -15.38 -1.37
C LEU A 130 -13.06 -16.78 -1.53
N GLU A 131 -12.68 -17.49 -2.58
CA GLU A 131 -12.98 -18.90 -2.77
C GLU A 131 -11.75 -19.75 -2.41
N GLU A 132 -11.89 -20.59 -1.39
CA GLU A 132 -10.85 -21.53 -1.00
C GLU A 132 -10.91 -22.80 -1.85
N GLY A 133 -9.79 -23.14 -2.49
CA GLY A 133 -9.58 -24.44 -3.10
C GLY A 133 -8.59 -25.26 -2.28
N GLU A 134 -8.34 -26.51 -2.68
CA GLU A 134 -7.43 -27.41 -1.97
C GLU A 134 -6.00 -26.86 -1.89
N THR A 135 -5.51 -26.27 -2.96
CA THR A 135 -4.12 -25.76 -3.07
C THR A 135 -4.04 -24.28 -3.42
N THR A 136 -5.15 -23.65 -3.76
CA THR A 136 -5.22 -22.25 -4.21
C THR A 136 -6.31 -21.49 -3.47
N CYS A 137 -6.15 -20.18 -3.42
CA CYS A 137 -7.21 -19.26 -3.00
C CYS A 137 -7.48 -18.29 -4.16
N LYS A 138 -8.74 -18.16 -4.56
CA LYS A 138 -9.15 -17.25 -5.62
C LYS A 138 -9.78 -16.01 -4.98
N ALA A 139 -9.17 -14.88 -5.21
CA ALA A 139 -9.62 -13.60 -4.70
C ALA A 139 -10.39 -12.83 -5.78
N PHE A 140 -11.53 -12.30 -5.44
CA PHE A 140 -12.33 -11.43 -6.30
C PHE A 140 -12.11 -9.98 -5.91
N LEU A 141 -11.58 -9.19 -6.83
CA LEU A 141 -11.32 -7.77 -6.60
C LEU A 141 -12.64 -7.00 -6.50
N THR A 142 -12.59 -5.87 -5.81
CA THR A 142 -13.75 -4.98 -5.66
C THR A 142 -13.99 -4.16 -6.94
N SER A 143 -13.73 -2.85 -6.92
CA SER A 143 -14.10 -1.92 -7.99
C SER A 143 -13.08 -1.81 -9.11
N ALA A 144 -11.83 -2.23 -8.91
CA ALA A 144 -10.79 -2.05 -9.91
C ALA A 144 -9.68 -3.12 -9.82
N GLY A 145 -9.41 -3.75 -10.95
CA GLY A 145 -8.24 -4.63 -11.11
C GLY A 145 -6.93 -3.86 -11.22
N GLY A 146 -6.90 -2.88 -12.12
CA GLY A 146 -5.72 -2.03 -12.31
C GLY A 146 -4.42 -2.82 -12.41
N ILE A 147 -3.44 -2.45 -11.62
CA ILE A 147 -2.13 -3.12 -11.54
C ILE A 147 -2.08 -4.26 -10.51
N VAL A 148 -3.18 -4.56 -9.81
CA VAL A 148 -3.24 -5.57 -8.74
C VAL A 148 -2.67 -6.93 -9.18
N PRO A 149 -2.98 -7.50 -10.36
CA PRO A 149 -2.40 -8.76 -10.78
C PRO A 149 -0.86 -8.73 -10.88
N THR A 150 -0.28 -7.58 -11.21
CA THR A 150 1.17 -7.39 -11.24
C THR A 150 1.74 -7.32 -9.82
N ILE A 151 1.13 -6.53 -8.94
CA ILE A 151 1.53 -6.38 -7.54
C ILE A 151 1.51 -7.73 -6.82
N VAL A 152 0.39 -8.45 -6.88
CA VAL A 152 0.23 -9.77 -6.21
C VAL A 152 1.26 -10.78 -6.69
N ARG A 153 1.61 -10.75 -7.98
CA ARG A 153 2.58 -11.67 -8.56
C ARG A 153 4.02 -11.39 -8.14
N LEU A 154 4.33 -10.13 -7.83
CA LEU A 154 5.68 -9.69 -7.48
C LEU A 154 5.91 -9.60 -5.97
N ALA A 155 4.87 -9.51 -5.17
CA ALA A 155 4.97 -9.36 -3.73
C ALA A 155 5.42 -10.67 -3.05
N LYS A 156 6.24 -10.52 -2.00
CA LYS A 156 6.67 -11.65 -1.14
C LYS A 156 5.52 -12.23 -0.32
N LYS A 157 4.58 -11.37 0.09
CA LYS A 157 3.38 -11.72 0.87
C LYS A 157 2.16 -10.96 0.36
N VAL A 158 0.98 -11.56 0.53
CA VAL A 158 -0.31 -10.94 0.20
C VAL A 158 -1.19 -10.93 1.44
N LEU A 159 -1.73 -9.76 1.76
CA LEU A 159 -2.70 -9.50 2.83
C LEU A 159 -4.03 -9.01 2.24
#